data_882519342cdcaaf535792344d01199fb
#
_entry.id   882519342cdcaaf535792344d01199fb
#
_cell.length_a   1.000
_cell.length_b   1.000
_cell.length_c   1.000
_cell.angle_alpha   90.00
_cell.angle_beta   90.00
_cell.angle_gamma   90.00
#
_symmetry.space_group_name_H-M   'P 1'
#
loop_
_entity.id
_entity.type
_entity.pdbx_description
1 polymer ?
#
loop_
_entity_poly.entity_id
_entity_poly.type
_entity_poly.pdbx_seq_one_letter_code
_entity_poly.pdbx_strand_id
1 'polypeptide(L)'
;MKIAVIQTSSLPYEKAKINYFLSILRSKGVKLVVIGEYVLNLFFKELEKTPISFIKQQSLHQFELFKKLVNRYNMTIVAPLIMVKKENLYKVFVKFSPKNTRIYYQQFLMPYAHWNEKKFFSIKHNKPLIFKIDKFNIAILPGFETHFDEFWQYFRKKNIDLVVVPSVGSFESKKRWRDLLSTKAFLNNCYVLRANRVGKFENWKFYGDSFLANPDGEIIDFLSNKEELLIVELDKSEVKLAKKEWGFSMLRKEIDFKEIL
;
A
#
# COMPACT_ATOMS: atom_id res chain seq x y z
N MET A 1 -7.59 -15.56 -6.12
CA MET A 1 -6.15 -15.17 -6.18
C MET A 1 -5.67 -14.90 -4.76
N LYS A 2 -4.61 -15.60 -4.31
CA LYS A 2 -4.10 -15.40 -2.94
C LYS A 2 -3.16 -14.21 -2.86
N ILE A 3 -3.42 -13.34 -1.88
CA ILE A 3 -2.62 -12.15 -1.57
C ILE A 3 -2.32 -12.11 -0.07
N ALA A 4 -1.31 -11.35 0.33
CA ALA A 4 -0.96 -11.22 1.74
C ALA A 4 -0.47 -9.84 2.12
N VAL A 5 -0.60 -9.54 3.42
CA VAL A 5 0.10 -8.45 4.10
C VAL A 5 1.13 -9.03 5.05
N ILE A 6 2.32 -8.46 5.07
CA ILE A 6 3.27 -8.63 6.16
C ILE A 6 3.10 -7.44 7.11
N GLN A 7 2.38 -7.68 8.22
CA GLN A 7 2.27 -6.72 9.31
C GLN A 7 3.38 -6.96 10.32
N THR A 8 4.32 -6.03 10.40
CA THR A 8 5.49 -6.16 11.29
C THR A 8 5.97 -4.79 11.76
N SER A 9 6.86 -4.78 12.72
CA SER A 9 7.62 -3.61 13.12
C SER A 9 8.67 -3.24 12.06
N SER A 10 9.46 -2.22 12.31
CA SER A 10 10.52 -1.81 11.38
C SER A 10 11.57 -2.91 11.20
N LEU A 11 11.93 -3.20 9.94
CA LEU A 11 12.88 -4.25 9.55
C LEU A 11 14.00 -3.71 8.64
N PRO A 12 14.67 -2.60 8.98
CA PRO A 12 15.59 -1.95 8.06
C PRO A 12 16.77 -2.83 7.64
N TYR A 13 17.12 -3.86 8.43
CA TYR A 13 18.28 -4.75 8.19
C TYR A 13 17.98 -6.23 8.39
N GLU A 14 16.74 -6.62 8.73
CA GLU A 14 16.39 -7.99 9.11
C GLU A 14 16.06 -8.89 7.91
N LYS A 15 17.06 -9.14 7.06
CA LYS A 15 16.91 -10.02 5.89
C LYS A 15 16.41 -11.42 6.24
N ALA A 16 16.83 -12.00 7.37
CA ALA A 16 16.40 -13.34 7.78
C ALA A 16 14.89 -13.40 8.03
N LYS A 17 14.34 -12.44 8.74
CA LYS A 17 12.90 -12.35 9.06
C LYS A 17 12.05 -12.14 7.81
N ILE A 18 12.50 -11.30 6.88
CA ILE A 18 11.83 -11.11 5.59
C ILE A 18 11.81 -12.43 4.80
N ASN A 19 12.95 -13.13 4.71
CA ASN A 19 13.01 -14.42 4.03
C ASN A 19 12.09 -15.46 4.69
N TYR A 20 12.01 -15.51 6.01
CA TYR A 20 11.12 -16.40 6.75
C TYR A 20 9.65 -16.15 6.36
N PHE A 21 9.19 -14.92 6.42
CA PHE A 21 7.82 -14.56 6.00
C PHE A 21 7.54 -14.93 4.54
N LEU A 22 8.45 -14.58 3.62
CA LEU A 22 8.26 -14.88 2.20
C LEU A 22 8.27 -16.39 1.90
N SER A 23 9.02 -17.19 2.65
CA SER A 23 9.00 -18.66 2.51
C SER A 23 7.64 -19.25 2.89
N ILE A 24 7.05 -18.78 4.00
CA ILE A 24 5.69 -19.17 4.42
C ILE A 24 4.67 -18.77 3.36
N LEU A 25 4.72 -17.51 2.89
CA LEU A 25 3.78 -17.01 1.90
C LEU A 25 3.89 -17.77 0.58
N ARG A 26 5.10 -18.16 0.19
CA ARG A 26 5.34 -19.00 -1.00
C ARG A 26 4.70 -20.37 -0.86
N SER A 27 4.87 -21.06 0.29
CA SER A 27 4.27 -22.38 0.53
C SER A 27 2.73 -22.34 0.52
N LYS A 28 2.13 -21.19 0.85
CA LYS A 28 0.67 -20.97 0.79
C LYS A 28 0.16 -20.55 -0.59
N GLY A 29 1.04 -20.41 -1.59
CA GLY A 29 0.67 -20.03 -2.96
C GLY A 29 0.31 -18.55 -3.14
N VAL A 30 0.81 -17.66 -2.27
CA VAL A 30 0.60 -16.22 -2.36
C VAL A 30 1.29 -15.66 -3.60
N LYS A 31 0.59 -14.81 -4.36
CA LYS A 31 1.09 -14.16 -5.58
C LYS A 31 1.46 -12.69 -5.40
N LEU A 32 0.81 -12.01 -4.47
CA LEU A 32 1.05 -10.60 -4.14
C LEU A 32 1.23 -10.44 -2.64
N VAL A 33 2.31 -9.77 -2.26
CA VAL A 33 2.61 -9.37 -0.88
C VAL A 33 2.63 -7.86 -0.79
N VAL A 34 2.01 -7.30 0.25
CA VAL A 34 2.00 -5.87 0.52
C VAL A 34 2.63 -5.62 1.89
N ILE A 35 3.50 -4.62 1.96
CA ILE A 35 4.20 -4.19 3.17
C ILE A 35 3.76 -2.78 3.51
N GLY A 36 3.59 -2.48 4.80
CA GLY A 36 3.21 -1.15 5.29
C GLY A 36 4.34 -0.11 5.15
N GLU A 37 3.99 1.16 5.30
CA GLU A 37 4.95 2.26 5.26
C GLU A 37 5.93 2.21 6.45
N TYR A 38 7.18 2.64 6.24
CA TYR A 38 8.24 2.68 7.26
C TYR A 38 8.52 1.32 7.94
N VAL A 39 8.30 0.22 7.22
CA VAL A 39 8.74 -1.12 7.65
C VAL A 39 10.18 -1.37 7.18
N LEU A 40 10.49 -1.07 5.93
CA LEU A 40 11.79 -1.33 5.31
C LEU A 40 12.81 -0.19 5.49
N ASN A 41 12.35 0.97 5.90
CA ASN A 41 13.16 2.10 6.29
C ASN A 41 12.86 2.46 7.75
N LEU A 42 13.72 3.28 8.35
CA LEU A 42 13.46 3.90 9.63
C LEU A 42 12.15 4.71 9.59
N PHE A 43 11.53 4.91 10.74
CA PHE A 43 10.35 5.75 10.84
C PHE A 43 10.68 7.22 10.54
N PHE A 44 9.71 7.99 10.09
CA PHE A 44 9.88 9.38 9.68
C PHE A 44 10.64 10.23 10.70
N LYS A 45 10.34 10.11 12.00
CA LYS A 45 11.00 10.88 13.05
C LYS A 45 12.47 10.48 13.31
N GLU A 46 12.83 9.26 12.95
CA GLU A 46 14.22 8.81 12.94
C GLU A 46 14.93 9.32 11.68
N LEU A 47 14.24 9.28 10.52
CA LEU A 47 14.79 9.78 9.25
C LEU A 47 15.16 11.26 9.33
N GLU A 48 14.35 12.09 10.01
CA GLU A 48 14.65 13.53 10.21
C GLU A 48 16.00 13.77 10.90
N LYS A 49 16.47 12.80 11.69
CA LYS A 49 17.74 12.84 12.44
C LYS A 49 18.87 12.05 11.77
N THR A 50 18.61 11.39 10.64
CA THR A 50 19.53 10.45 9.99
C THR A 50 20.26 11.11 8.82
N PRO A 51 21.59 10.96 8.70
CA PRO A 51 22.34 11.48 7.56
C PRO A 51 21.82 10.93 6.22
N ILE A 52 21.72 11.77 5.21
CA ILE A 52 21.20 11.40 3.87
C ILE A 52 22.00 10.26 3.24
N SER A 53 23.32 10.22 3.44
CA SER A 53 24.20 9.15 2.97
C SER A 53 23.79 7.78 3.52
N PHE A 54 23.43 7.71 4.80
CA PHE A 54 22.98 6.50 5.46
C PHE A 54 21.58 6.06 4.92
N ILE A 55 20.65 7.01 4.81
CA ILE A 55 19.34 6.74 4.19
C ILE A 55 19.50 6.19 2.77
N LYS A 56 20.41 6.77 1.98
CA LYS A 56 20.71 6.32 0.62
C LYS A 56 21.24 4.89 0.60
N GLN A 57 22.22 4.58 1.45
CA GLN A 57 22.80 3.23 1.54
C GLN A 57 21.74 2.19 1.93
N GLN A 58 20.93 2.47 2.95
CA GLN A 58 19.85 1.61 3.40
C GLN A 58 18.84 1.35 2.28
N SER A 59 18.40 2.41 1.62
CA SER A 59 17.39 2.32 0.55
C SER A 59 17.90 1.53 -0.65
N LEU A 60 19.14 1.72 -1.06
CA LEU A 60 19.76 0.94 -2.14
C LEU A 60 19.87 -0.54 -1.76
N HIS A 61 20.29 -0.84 -0.53
CA HIS A 61 20.38 -2.21 -0.03
C HIS A 61 19.00 -2.90 -0.08
N GLN A 62 17.95 -2.25 0.44
CA GLN A 62 16.60 -2.80 0.41
C GLN A 62 16.09 -2.98 -1.02
N PHE A 63 16.31 -2.01 -1.90
CA PHE A 63 15.89 -2.09 -3.29
C PHE A 63 16.50 -3.30 -4.00
N GLU A 64 17.81 -3.51 -3.87
CA GLU A 64 18.49 -4.66 -4.50
C GLU A 64 18.12 -5.99 -3.83
N LEU A 65 17.91 -6.00 -2.51
CA LEU A 65 17.42 -7.18 -1.79
C LEU A 65 16.05 -7.62 -2.34
N PHE A 66 15.10 -6.71 -2.45
CA PHE A 66 13.75 -7.06 -2.93
C PHE A 66 13.73 -7.49 -4.40
N LYS A 67 14.58 -6.94 -5.25
CA LYS A 67 14.77 -7.45 -6.62
C LYS A 67 15.22 -8.92 -6.65
N LYS A 68 16.10 -9.33 -5.74
CA LYS A 68 16.54 -10.72 -5.60
C LYS A 68 15.42 -11.61 -5.03
N LEU A 69 14.71 -11.13 -4.00
CA LEU A 69 13.67 -11.89 -3.32
C LEU A 69 12.47 -12.22 -4.22
N VAL A 70 12.02 -11.28 -5.07
CA VAL A 70 10.89 -11.56 -5.97
C VAL A 70 11.22 -12.64 -7.01
N ASN A 71 12.46 -12.72 -7.47
CA ASN A 71 12.91 -13.80 -8.34
C ASN A 71 12.98 -15.14 -7.60
N ARG A 72 13.57 -15.12 -6.38
CA ARG A 72 13.71 -16.34 -5.56
C ARG A 72 12.36 -16.97 -5.21
N TYR A 73 11.39 -16.16 -4.82
CA TYR A 73 10.08 -16.63 -4.36
C TYR A 73 9.01 -16.61 -5.45
N ASN A 74 9.32 -16.12 -6.65
CA ASN A 74 8.40 -16.00 -7.79
C ASN A 74 7.06 -15.36 -7.41
N MET A 75 7.11 -14.18 -6.79
CA MET A 75 5.93 -13.42 -6.36
C MET A 75 6.10 -11.92 -6.63
N THR A 76 4.99 -11.19 -6.64
CA THR A 76 5.02 -9.73 -6.68
C THR A 76 5.01 -9.18 -5.27
N ILE A 77 5.84 -8.16 -4.99
CA ILE A 77 5.87 -7.48 -3.68
C ILE A 77 5.67 -5.99 -3.92
N VAL A 78 4.72 -5.40 -3.18
CA VAL A 78 4.54 -3.94 -3.09
C VAL A 78 5.13 -3.47 -1.77
N ALA A 79 6.13 -2.62 -1.86
CA ALA A 79 6.88 -2.14 -0.71
C ALA A 79 7.15 -0.63 -0.79
N PRO A 80 6.79 0.14 0.25
CA PRO A 80 7.23 1.52 0.40
C PRO A 80 8.72 1.61 0.72
N LEU A 81 9.42 2.55 0.09
CA LEU A 81 10.84 2.84 0.33
C LEU A 81 11.08 4.35 0.31
N ILE A 82 12.22 4.75 0.86
CA ILE A 82 12.75 6.10 0.68
C ILE A 82 13.84 6.05 -0.40
N MET A 83 13.68 6.82 -1.45
CA MET A 83 14.68 6.88 -2.53
C MET A 83 15.42 8.20 -2.48
N VAL A 84 16.75 8.14 -2.51
CA VAL A 84 17.61 9.32 -2.60
C VAL A 84 18.13 9.46 -4.03
N LYS A 85 17.84 10.60 -4.67
CA LYS A 85 18.38 10.96 -6.00
C LYS A 85 19.07 12.30 -5.92
N LYS A 86 20.37 12.34 -6.23
CA LYS A 86 21.23 13.47 -5.89
C LYS A 86 21.11 13.71 -4.38
N GLU A 87 20.63 14.86 -3.95
CA GLU A 87 20.40 15.18 -2.53
C GLU A 87 18.91 15.18 -2.13
N ASN A 88 18.03 14.88 -3.07
CA ASN A 88 16.59 14.88 -2.83
C ASN A 88 16.10 13.51 -2.33
N LEU A 89 15.29 13.53 -1.28
CA LEU A 89 14.62 12.35 -0.73
C LEU A 89 13.21 12.25 -1.30
N TYR A 90 12.82 11.06 -1.71
CA TYR A 90 11.50 10.78 -2.25
C TYR A 90 10.87 9.61 -1.51
N LYS A 91 9.63 9.76 -1.08
CA LYS A 91 8.83 8.65 -0.58
C LYS A 91 8.23 7.92 -1.78
N VAL A 92 8.58 6.65 -1.94
CA VAL A 92 8.21 5.87 -3.12
C VAL A 92 7.54 4.55 -2.75
N PHE A 93 6.67 4.09 -3.64
CA PHE A 93 6.00 2.80 -3.56
C PHE A 93 6.46 1.96 -4.74
N VAL A 94 7.13 0.88 -4.43
CA VAL A 94 7.77 0.06 -5.45
C VAL A 94 7.01 -1.24 -5.62
N LYS A 95 6.63 -1.53 -6.85
CA LYS A 95 6.16 -2.84 -7.27
C LYS A 95 7.35 -3.62 -7.79
N PHE A 96 7.80 -4.60 -7.03
CA PHE A 96 8.80 -5.58 -7.44
C PHE A 96 8.12 -6.83 -7.99
N SER A 97 8.61 -7.37 -9.10
CA SER A 97 8.20 -8.67 -9.61
C SER A 97 9.31 -9.28 -10.45
N PRO A 98 9.28 -10.60 -10.72
CA PRO A 98 10.26 -11.25 -11.59
C PRO A 98 10.35 -10.59 -12.98
N LYS A 99 9.24 -10.09 -13.50
CA LYS A 99 9.20 -9.49 -14.84
C LYS A 99 9.74 -8.07 -14.90
N ASN A 100 9.45 -7.24 -13.89
CA ASN A 100 9.87 -5.84 -13.86
C ASN A 100 9.71 -5.20 -12.48
N THR A 101 10.43 -4.11 -12.29
CA THR A 101 10.31 -3.21 -11.13
C THR A 101 9.76 -1.87 -11.61
N ARG A 102 8.72 -1.37 -10.95
CA ARG A 102 8.09 -0.08 -11.25
C ARG A 102 7.95 0.74 -9.97
N ILE A 103 8.12 2.06 -10.10
CA ILE A 103 8.16 2.99 -8.96
C ILE A 103 7.05 4.03 -9.11
N TYR A 104 6.32 4.26 -8.04
CA TYR A 104 5.42 5.37 -7.85
C TYR A 104 5.99 6.32 -6.79
N TYR A 105 6.06 7.60 -7.10
CA TYR A 105 6.45 8.64 -6.15
C TYR A 105 5.19 9.20 -5.51
N GLN A 106 5.13 9.19 -4.16
CA GLN A 106 4.01 9.80 -3.46
C GLN A 106 3.94 11.30 -3.78
N GLN A 107 2.76 11.78 -4.13
CA GLN A 107 2.54 13.17 -4.57
C GLN A 107 1.97 14.04 -3.46
N PHE A 108 1.10 13.47 -2.62
CA PHE A 108 0.55 14.16 -1.46
C PHE A 108 1.22 13.67 -0.19
N LEU A 109 2.00 14.55 0.42
CA LEU A 109 2.79 14.30 1.63
C LEU A 109 2.10 14.93 2.83
N MET A 110 2.19 14.31 4.00
CA MET A 110 1.57 14.81 5.23
C MET A 110 2.18 16.17 5.64
N PRO A 111 1.35 17.22 5.82
CA PRO A 111 1.81 18.58 6.18
C PRO A 111 1.59 18.91 7.66
N TYR A 112 1.36 17.90 8.53
CA TYR A 112 0.99 18.15 9.92
C TYR A 112 2.17 18.68 10.75
N ALA A 113 1.91 19.55 11.72
CA ALA A 113 2.97 20.14 12.56
C ALA A 113 3.82 19.08 13.27
N HIS A 114 3.19 18.00 13.74
CA HIS A 114 3.84 16.87 14.42
C HIS A 114 4.41 15.82 13.46
N TRP A 115 4.02 15.85 12.17
CA TRP A 115 4.45 14.92 11.13
C TRP A 115 4.46 15.60 9.76
N ASN A 116 5.54 16.30 9.46
CA ASN A 116 5.63 17.15 8.26
C ASN A 116 6.52 16.51 7.17
N GLU A 117 5.99 15.51 6.49
CA GLU A 117 6.66 14.89 5.34
C GLU A 117 6.91 15.88 4.21
N LYS A 118 6.02 16.86 4.03
CA LYS A 118 6.12 17.88 2.96
C LYS A 118 7.37 18.75 3.05
N LYS A 119 7.91 18.95 4.26
CA LYS A 119 9.18 19.68 4.46
C LYS A 119 10.41 18.81 4.24
N PHE A 120 10.26 17.48 4.33
CA PHE A 120 11.38 16.55 4.32
C PHE A 120 11.54 15.85 2.96
N PHE A 121 10.46 15.48 2.29
CA PHE A 121 10.49 14.81 1.01
C PHE A 121 10.21 15.74 -0.16
N SER A 122 10.93 15.53 -1.24
CA SER A 122 10.66 16.16 -2.54
C SER A 122 9.51 15.48 -3.25
N ILE A 123 8.75 16.23 -4.02
CA ILE A 123 7.63 15.73 -4.84
C ILE A 123 8.13 15.46 -6.27
N LYS A 124 7.71 14.33 -6.82
CA LYS A 124 7.87 14.02 -8.23
C LYS A 124 6.56 13.46 -8.78
N HIS A 125 5.99 14.15 -9.77
CA HIS A 125 4.73 13.72 -10.37
C HIS A 125 4.93 12.53 -11.31
N ASN A 126 4.10 11.50 -11.12
CA ASN A 126 3.92 10.40 -12.05
C ASN A 126 2.53 9.76 -11.85
N LYS A 127 2.08 9.03 -12.86
CA LYS A 127 0.77 8.35 -12.76
C LYS A 127 0.81 7.23 -11.71
N PRO A 128 -0.30 7.00 -10.96
CA PRO A 128 -0.41 5.88 -10.05
C PRO A 128 -0.08 4.54 -10.74
N LEU A 129 0.56 3.64 -10.01
CA LEU A 129 0.91 2.32 -10.55
C LEU A 129 -0.32 1.44 -10.65
N ILE A 130 -0.60 1.00 -11.89
CA ILE A 130 -1.59 -0.02 -12.21
C ILE A 130 -0.87 -1.18 -12.86
N PHE A 131 -1.19 -2.41 -12.44
CA PHE A 131 -0.63 -3.64 -12.99
C PHE A 131 -1.64 -4.77 -12.89
N LYS A 132 -1.34 -5.90 -13.52
CA LYS A 132 -2.21 -7.07 -13.56
C LYS A 132 -1.51 -8.29 -12.99
N ILE A 133 -2.22 -9.04 -12.15
CA ILE A 133 -1.85 -10.39 -11.72
C ILE A 133 -3.06 -11.27 -11.97
N ASP A 134 -2.87 -12.38 -12.69
CA ASP A 134 -3.95 -13.25 -13.16
C ASP A 134 -5.02 -12.41 -13.89
N LYS A 135 -6.26 -12.44 -13.38
CA LYS A 135 -7.40 -11.70 -13.92
C LYS A 135 -7.69 -10.37 -13.22
N PHE A 136 -6.91 -10.01 -12.18
CA PHE A 136 -7.14 -8.80 -11.38
C PHE A 136 -6.35 -7.61 -11.88
N ASN A 137 -7.01 -6.49 -12.10
CA ASN A 137 -6.41 -5.17 -12.28
C ASN A 137 -6.17 -4.57 -10.90
N ILE A 138 -4.92 -4.25 -10.58
CA ILE A 138 -4.48 -3.85 -9.24
C ILE A 138 -3.89 -2.45 -9.30
N ALA A 139 -4.28 -1.58 -8.39
CA ALA A 139 -3.68 -0.26 -8.21
C ALA A 139 -2.97 -0.15 -6.85
N ILE A 140 -1.90 0.62 -6.80
CA ILE A 140 -1.24 1.02 -5.54
C ILE A 140 -1.69 2.44 -5.21
N LEU A 141 -2.15 2.65 -3.98
CA LEU A 141 -2.49 3.96 -3.45
C LEU A 141 -1.86 4.14 -2.07
N PRO A 142 -0.90 5.07 -1.90
CA PRO A 142 -0.34 5.42 -0.60
C PRO A 142 -1.39 5.78 0.43
N GLY A 143 -1.17 5.42 1.69
CA GLY A 143 -2.16 5.64 2.74
C GLY A 143 -2.73 7.05 2.77
N PHE A 144 -1.89 8.08 2.80
CA PHE A 144 -2.36 9.47 2.85
C PHE A 144 -3.13 9.88 1.58
N GLU A 145 -2.80 9.33 0.41
CA GLU A 145 -3.47 9.65 -0.85
C GLU A 145 -4.88 9.07 -0.96
N THR A 146 -5.28 8.14 -0.08
CA THR A 146 -6.64 7.60 -0.05
C THR A 146 -7.72 8.63 0.29
N HIS A 147 -7.34 9.76 0.84
CA HIS A 147 -8.25 10.87 1.18
C HIS A 147 -8.66 11.71 -0.03
N PHE A 148 -7.97 11.57 -1.18
CA PHE A 148 -8.21 12.38 -2.38
C PHE A 148 -9.03 11.60 -3.40
N ASP A 149 -10.23 12.09 -3.72
CA ASP A 149 -11.21 11.41 -4.57
C ASP A 149 -10.76 11.26 -6.03
N GLU A 150 -9.86 12.11 -6.49
CA GLU A 150 -9.32 12.10 -7.85
C GLU A 150 -8.61 10.77 -8.18
N PHE A 151 -7.90 10.17 -7.22
CA PHE A 151 -7.30 8.84 -7.40
C PHE A 151 -8.36 7.76 -7.57
N TRP A 152 -9.40 7.78 -6.76
CA TRP A 152 -10.49 6.81 -6.83
C TRP A 152 -11.29 6.96 -8.12
N GLN A 153 -11.52 8.20 -8.59
CA GLN A 153 -12.11 8.47 -9.89
C GLN A 153 -11.26 7.90 -11.04
N TYR A 154 -9.94 8.11 -10.97
CA TYR A 154 -9.01 7.55 -11.95
C TYR A 154 -9.05 6.02 -11.95
N PHE A 155 -9.12 5.36 -10.79
CA PHE A 155 -9.18 3.91 -10.66
C PHE A 155 -10.51 3.34 -11.21
N ARG A 156 -11.63 4.01 -10.99
CA ARG A 156 -12.90 3.64 -11.61
C ARG A 156 -12.81 3.62 -13.13
N LYS A 157 -12.24 4.68 -13.73
CA LYS A 157 -12.01 4.76 -15.19
C LYS A 157 -11.11 3.64 -15.71
N LYS A 158 -10.25 3.06 -14.86
CA LYS A 158 -9.32 1.97 -15.20
C LYS A 158 -9.83 0.58 -14.83
N ASN A 159 -11.09 0.47 -14.37
CA ASN A 159 -11.72 -0.79 -13.97
C ASN A 159 -10.83 -1.59 -12.97
N ILE A 160 -10.36 -0.93 -11.93
CA ILE A 160 -9.56 -1.57 -10.89
C ILE A 160 -10.43 -2.55 -10.11
N ASP A 161 -9.84 -3.68 -9.73
CA ASP A 161 -10.49 -4.76 -8.97
C ASP A 161 -9.98 -4.85 -7.54
N LEU A 162 -8.72 -4.41 -7.32
CA LEU A 162 -8.06 -4.36 -6.03
C LEU A 162 -7.25 -3.07 -5.92
N VAL A 163 -7.46 -2.32 -4.86
CA VAL A 163 -6.58 -1.23 -4.45
C VAL A 163 -5.77 -1.72 -3.25
N VAL A 164 -4.44 -1.75 -3.36
CA VAL A 164 -3.56 -2.02 -2.23
C VAL A 164 -3.11 -0.70 -1.62
N VAL A 165 -3.26 -0.58 -0.31
CA VAL A 165 -3.02 0.63 0.47
C VAL A 165 -1.93 0.38 1.50
N PRO A 166 -0.63 0.45 1.11
CA PRO A 166 0.44 0.55 2.09
C PRO A 166 0.25 1.83 2.90
N SER A 167 0.23 1.71 4.21
CA SER A 167 -0.07 2.82 5.12
C SER A 167 0.76 2.75 6.39
N VAL A 168 0.75 3.83 7.14
CA VAL A 168 1.24 3.91 8.50
C VAL A 168 0.18 4.61 9.35
N GLY A 169 -0.39 3.89 10.29
CA GLY A 169 -1.41 4.41 11.21
C GLY A 169 -0.89 4.43 12.63
N SER A 170 -0.94 5.59 13.25
CA SER A 170 -0.60 5.82 14.66
C SER A 170 -1.78 6.49 15.37
N PHE A 171 -1.68 6.65 16.69
CA PHE A 171 -2.76 7.18 17.52
C PHE A 171 -4.08 6.41 17.37
N GLU A 172 -5.17 6.95 17.85
CA GLU A 172 -6.49 6.33 17.84
C GLU A 172 -7.24 6.57 16.51
N SER A 173 -6.59 6.25 15.37
CA SER A 173 -7.18 6.47 14.04
C SER A 173 -7.78 5.21 13.40
N LYS A 174 -7.80 4.08 14.13
CA LYS A 174 -8.25 2.77 13.62
C LYS A 174 -9.65 2.83 12.99
N LYS A 175 -10.64 3.36 13.72
CA LYS A 175 -12.01 3.46 13.24
C LYS A 175 -12.10 4.30 11.95
N ARG A 176 -11.41 5.45 11.90
CA ARG A 176 -11.43 6.34 10.73
C ARG A 176 -10.88 5.64 9.48
N TRP A 177 -9.82 4.85 9.61
CA TRP A 177 -9.26 4.08 8.51
C TRP A 177 -10.22 3.00 8.01
N ARG A 178 -10.87 2.29 8.93
CA ARG A 178 -11.87 1.28 8.58
C ARG A 178 -13.04 1.91 7.85
N ASP A 179 -13.64 2.96 8.41
CA ASP A 179 -14.78 3.67 7.80
C ASP A 179 -14.42 4.21 6.40
N LEU A 180 -13.27 4.88 6.27
CA LEU A 180 -12.82 5.43 4.99
C LEU A 180 -12.66 4.34 3.94
N LEU A 181 -11.88 3.30 4.21
CA LEU A 181 -11.50 2.32 3.20
C LEU A 181 -12.65 1.35 2.87
N SER A 182 -13.52 1.02 3.83
CA SER A 182 -14.77 0.30 3.60
C SER A 182 -15.70 1.07 2.66
N THR A 183 -15.93 2.35 2.94
CA THR A 183 -16.72 3.22 2.07
C THR A 183 -16.12 3.32 0.66
N LYS A 184 -14.78 3.47 0.55
CA LYS A 184 -14.11 3.51 -0.75
C LYS A 184 -14.20 2.18 -1.50
N ALA A 185 -14.14 1.04 -0.82
CA ALA A 185 -14.33 -0.27 -1.44
C ALA A 185 -15.71 -0.39 -2.08
N PHE A 186 -16.77 -0.07 -1.33
CA PHE A 186 -18.16 -0.07 -1.81
C PHE A 186 -18.37 0.89 -2.99
N LEU A 187 -18.03 2.17 -2.84
CA LEU A 187 -18.24 3.19 -3.87
C LEU A 187 -17.46 2.92 -5.17
N ASN A 188 -16.41 2.11 -5.13
CA ASN A 188 -15.60 1.76 -6.29
C ASN A 188 -15.80 0.32 -6.75
N ASN A 189 -16.67 -0.46 -6.07
CA ASN A 189 -16.95 -1.88 -6.35
C ASN A 189 -15.65 -2.69 -6.53
N CYS A 190 -14.73 -2.55 -5.61
CA CYS A 190 -13.43 -3.22 -5.65
C CYS A 190 -12.97 -3.63 -4.26
N TYR A 191 -12.09 -4.62 -4.17
CA TYR A 191 -11.39 -4.91 -2.94
C TYR A 191 -10.46 -3.77 -2.54
N VAL A 192 -10.32 -3.53 -1.23
CA VAL A 192 -9.31 -2.62 -0.67
C VAL A 192 -8.51 -3.36 0.39
N LEU A 193 -7.21 -3.57 0.14
CA LEU A 193 -6.29 -4.20 1.07
C LEU A 193 -5.42 -3.14 1.75
N ARG A 194 -5.63 -2.90 3.02
CA ARG A 194 -4.77 -2.06 3.84
C ARG A 194 -3.62 -2.86 4.41
N ALA A 195 -2.38 -2.39 4.22
CA ALA A 195 -1.20 -2.89 4.90
C ALA A 195 -0.68 -1.83 5.87
N ASN A 196 -0.72 -2.09 7.16
CA ASN A 196 -0.21 -1.23 8.21
C ASN A 196 0.96 -1.90 8.95
N ARG A 197 1.66 -1.16 9.78
CA ARG A 197 2.74 -1.66 10.64
C ARG A 197 2.33 -1.71 12.09
N VAL A 198 3.10 -2.45 12.88
CA VAL A 198 3.07 -2.45 14.35
C VAL A 198 4.36 -1.89 14.93
N GLY A 199 4.47 -1.88 16.26
CA GLY A 199 5.64 -1.44 17.01
C GLY A 199 5.51 -0.02 17.55
N LYS A 200 6.61 0.51 18.02
CA LYS A 200 6.68 1.86 18.60
C LYS A 200 8.00 2.53 18.27
N PHE A 201 8.00 3.85 18.28
CA PHE A 201 9.18 4.69 18.28
C PHE A 201 8.91 5.89 19.19
N GLU A 202 9.67 6.04 20.26
CA GLU A 202 9.43 7.04 21.33
C GLU A 202 7.95 6.99 21.77
N ASN A 203 7.21 8.09 21.64
CA ASN A 203 5.79 8.20 21.97
C ASN A 203 4.85 7.73 20.83
N TRP A 204 5.39 7.33 19.68
CA TRP A 204 4.61 6.87 18.53
C TRP A 204 4.31 5.38 18.67
N LYS A 205 3.02 5.03 18.74
CA LYS A 205 2.55 3.65 18.75
C LYS A 205 1.84 3.34 17.43
N PHE A 206 2.24 2.25 16.78
CA PHE A 206 1.61 1.76 15.55
C PHE A 206 0.76 0.54 15.89
N TYR A 207 -0.52 0.63 15.59
CA TYR A 207 -1.51 -0.29 16.12
C TYR A 207 -1.82 -1.50 15.20
N GLY A 208 -1.14 -1.64 14.06
CA GLY A 208 -1.46 -2.71 13.12
C GLY A 208 -2.79 -2.48 12.43
N ASP A 209 -3.72 -3.43 12.56
CA ASP A 209 -5.03 -3.34 11.93
C ASP A 209 -4.94 -3.32 10.40
N SER A 210 -4.06 -4.17 9.84
CA SER A 210 -4.12 -4.48 8.42
C SER A 210 -5.40 -5.25 8.14
N PHE A 211 -6.10 -4.95 7.04
CA PHE A 211 -7.37 -5.58 6.74
C PHE A 211 -7.69 -5.63 5.25
N LEU A 212 -8.63 -6.50 4.90
CA LEU A 212 -9.27 -6.56 3.59
C LEU A 212 -10.74 -6.13 3.69
N ALA A 213 -11.13 -5.13 2.91
CA ALA A 213 -12.52 -4.81 2.65
C ALA A 213 -12.93 -5.41 1.29
N ASN A 214 -14.11 -6.04 1.23
CA ASN A 214 -14.69 -6.61 0.02
C ASN A 214 -15.35 -5.51 -0.84
N PRO A 215 -15.82 -5.81 -2.08
CA PRO A 215 -16.47 -4.84 -2.95
C PRO A 215 -17.78 -4.23 -2.42
N ASP A 216 -18.40 -4.84 -1.42
CA ASP A 216 -19.57 -4.35 -0.71
C ASP A 216 -19.25 -3.46 0.50
N GLY A 217 -17.95 -3.25 0.77
CA GLY A 217 -17.46 -2.40 1.85
C GLY A 217 -17.35 -3.10 3.20
N GLU A 218 -17.55 -4.40 3.27
CA GLU A 218 -17.39 -5.17 4.50
C GLU A 218 -15.92 -5.52 4.76
N ILE A 219 -15.48 -5.40 5.99
CA ILE A 219 -14.16 -5.89 6.40
C ILE A 219 -14.27 -7.39 6.66
N ILE A 220 -13.79 -8.19 5.73
CA ILE A 220 -13.92 -9.64 5.74
C ILE A 220 -12.77 -10.36 6.46
N ASP A 221 -11.64 -9.70 6.65
CA ASP A 221 -10.51 -10.22 7.42
C ASP A 221 -9.61 -9.08 7.92
N PHE A 222 -9.01 -9.23 9.09
CA PHE A 222 -8.13 -8.22 9.70
C PHE A 222 -7.14 -8.81 10.70
N LEU A 223 -6.04 -8.10 10.92
CA LEU A 223 -5.04 -8.43 11.93
C LEU A 223 -5.20 -7.62 13.22
N SER A 224 -4.67 -8.15 14.29
CA SER A 224 -4.59 -7.48 15.60
C SER A 224 -3.43 -6.45 15.64
N ASN A 225 -2.96 -6.13 16.83
CA ASN A 225 -1.82 -5.24 17.07
C ASN A 225 -0.47 -5.99 17.21
N LYS A 226 -0.38 -7.21 16.67
CA LYS A 226 0.82 -8.06 16.71
C LYS A 226 1.47 -8.17 15.35
N GLU A 227 2.69 -8.71 15.32
CA GLU A 227 3.35 -9.10 14.09
C GLU A 227 2.72 -10.37 13.55
N GLU A 228 2.07 -10.26 12.41
CA GLU A 228 1.26 -11.35 11.82
C GLU A 228 1.25 -11.25 10.30
N LEU A 229 0.83 -12.34 9.65
CA LEU A 229 0.59 -12.41 8.22
C LEU A 229 -0.92 -12.47 7.97
N LEU A 230 -1.46 -11.51 7.23
CA LEU A 230 -2.80 -11.62 6.66
C LEU A 230 -2.68 -12.36 5.33
N ILE A 231 -3.35 -13.50 5.18
CA ILE A 231 -3.39 -14.27 3.92
C ILE A 231 -4.83 -14.45 3.52
N VAL A 232 -5.22 -13.85 2.41
CA VAL A 232 -6.61 -13.84 1.94
C VAL A 232 -6.71 -14.31 0.50
N GLU A 233 -7.83 -14.89 0.14
CA GLU A 233 -8.13 -15.31 -1.22
C GLU A 233 -9.22 -14.42 -1.82
N LEU A 234 -8.91 -13.79 -2.95
CA LEU A 234 -9.84 -12.93 -3.67
C LEU A 234 -10.59 -13.71 -4.73
N ASP A 235 -11.91 -13.51 -4.81
CA ASP A 235 -12.74 -13.97 -5.89
C ASP A 235 -13.10 -12.82 -6.85
N LYS A 236 -12.77 -13.01 -8.13
CA LYS A 236 -13.10 -12.03 -9.18
C LYS A 236 -14.60 -11.95 -9.45
N SER A 237 -15.37 -12.97 -9.09
CA SER A 237 -16.82 -12.98 -9.26
C SER A 237 -17.52 -11.98 -8.35
N GLU A 238 -17.04 -11.77 -7.12
CA GLU A 238 -17.56 -10.76 -6.19
C GLU A 238 -17.44 -9.35 -6.78
N VAL A 239 -16.28 -9.01 -7.35
CA VAL A 239 -16.08 -7.71 -8.03
C VAL A 239 -17.06 -7.53 -9.20
N LYS A 240 -17.29 -8.60 -9.99
CA LYS A 240 -18.22 -8.55 -11.12
C LYS A 240 -19.65 -8.38 -10.64
N LEU A 241 -20.04 -9.09 -9.58
CA LEU A 241 -21.36 -9.02 -8.98
C LEU A 241 -21.64 -7.61 -8.44
N ALA A 242 -20.77 -7.08 -7.60
CA ALA A 242 -20.89 -5.73 -7.06
C ALA A 242 -20.99 -4.66 -8.17
N LYS A 243 -20.18 -4.77 -9.24
CA LYS A 243 -20.27 -3.87 -10.40
C LYS A 243 -21.60 -4.01 -11.17
N LYS A 244 -22.22 -5.18 -11.17
CA LYS A 244 -23.52 -5.42 -11.80
C LYS A 244 -24.67 -4.88 -10.94
N GLU A 245 -24.63 -5.10 -9.65
CA GLU A 245 -25.71 -4.74 -8.72
C GLU A 245 -25.71 -3.26 -8.37
N TRP A 246 -24.55 -2.68 -8.13
CA TRP A 246 -24.43 -1.28 -7.67
C TRP A 246 -23.98 -0.31 -8.75
N GLY A 247 -23.23 -0.73 -9.73
CA GLY A 247 -22.90 -0.07 -11.01
C GLY A 247 -22.62 1.43 -11.03
N PHE A 248 -22.27 2.07 -9.91
CA PHE A 248 -22.08 3.53 -9.79
C PHE A 248 -21.15 4.11 -10.86
N SER A 249 -20.15 3.36 -11.29
CA SER A 249 -19.20 3.78 -12.32
C SER A 249 -19.84 3.79 -13.73
N MET A 250 -20.89 3.00 -13.95
CA MET A 250 -21.61 2.95 -15.24
C MET A 250 -22.63 4.08 -15.33
N LEU A 251 -23.39 4.30 -14.26
CA LEU A 251 -24.38 5.39 -14.17
C LEU A 251 -23.74 6.76 -14.39
N ARG A 252 -22.50 6.95 -13.93
CA ARG A 252 -21.76 8.20 -14.12
C ARG A 252 -21.54 8.58 -15.61
N LYS A 253 -21.55 7.61 -16.51
CA LYS A 253 -21.39 7.89 -17.96
C LYS A 253 -22.63 8.55 -18.58
N GLU A 254 -23.75 8.48 -17.90
CA GLU A 254 -25.04 9.01 -18.35
C GLU A 254 -25.23 10.49 -17.99
N ILE A 255 -24.35 11.03 -17.15
CA ILE A 255 -24.42 12.42 -16.66
C ILE A 255 -23.16 13.18 -17.10
N ASP A 256 -23.33 14.29 -17.81
CA ASP A 256 -22.23 15.23 -18.06
C ASP A 256 -22.01 16.13 -16.83
N PHE A 257 -21.07 15.71 -15.98
CA PHE A 257 -20.72 16.46 -14.77
C PHE A 257 -20.11 17.86 -15.05
N LYS A 258 -19.77 18.18 -16.30
CA LYS A 258 -19.31 19.53 -16.66
C LYS A 258 -20.43 20.56 -16.61
N GLU A 259 -21.69 20.11 -16.74
CA GLU A 259 -22.85 20.99 -16.62
C GLU A 259 -23.28 21.21 -15.15
N ILE A 260 -22.76 20.41 -14.22
CA ILE A 260 -23.14 20.45 -12.80
C ILE A 260 -22.06 21.16 -11.95
N LEU A 261 -20.82 21.19 -12.40
CA LEU A 261 -19.65 21.81 -11.74
C LEU A 261 -19.18 23.06 -12.47
#